data_e961b14ed87c7b95c6ee11453cd2e584
#
_entry.id   e961b14ed87c7b95c6ee11453cd2e584
#
_cell.length_a   1.000
_cell.length_b   1.000
_cell.length_c   1.000
_cell.angle_alpha   90.00
_cell.angle_beta   90.00
_cell.angle_gamma   90.00
#
_symmetry.space_group_name_H-M   'P 1'
#
loop_
_entity.id
_entity.type
_entity.pdbx_description
1 polymer ?
#
loop_
_entity_poly.entity_id
_entity_poly.type
_entity_poly.pdbx_seq_one_letter_code
_entity_poly.pdbx_strand_id
1 'polypeptide(L)'
;MISQTKPFAAGPLRQVSQEQTEAGWILTFTEVFTHSCPQVWAALTRIDELAEWAPYVPDRDLDSPGPAQLIMNGDPDRTAYDGEVLTVEQPWRLHHRFGDDLLRWTLFEQAGGTRLVLHHTITDGDMRFMVAAGWHICVVVLERLLAGAPIGPIVGDDALAYGFEDLRSGYEARLTDGQ
;
A
#
# COMPACT_ATOMS: atom_id res chain seq x y z
N MET A 1 -28.77 9.27 3.69
CA MET A 1 -27.54 9.99 4.05
C MET A 1 -26.72 10.18 2.79
N ILE A 2 -26.41 11.41 2.45
CA ILE A 2 -25.48 11.70 1.35
C ILE A 2 -24.11 11.30 1.88
N SER A 3 -23.54 10.21 1.36
CA SER A 3 -22.14 9.89 1.61
C SER A 3 -21.32 11.08 1.12
N GLN A 4 -20.69 11.80 2.04
CA GLN A 4 -19.80 12.91 1.66
C GLN A 4 -18.64 12.32 0.87
N THR A 5 -18.59 12.67 -0.42
CA THR A 5 -17.46 12.27 -1.27
C THR A 5 -16.16 12.81 -0.64
N LYS A 6 -15.23 11.91 -0.36
CA LYS A 6 -13.92 12.30 0.20
C LYS A 6 -13.17 13.19 -0.80
N PRO A 7 -12.37 14.17 -0.34
CA PRO A 7 -11.55 15.02 -1.23
C PRO A 7 -10.38 14.21 -1.81
N PHE A 8 -10.67 13.37 -2.78
CA PHE A 8 -9.74 12.47 -3.44
C PHE A 8 -9.63 12.80 -4.93
N ALA A 9 -8.42 12.79 -5.45
CA ALA A 9 -8.11 12.80 -6.87
C ALA A 9 -7.01 11.79 -7.15
N ALA A 10 -7.28 10.81 -7.99
CA ALA A 10 -6.32 9.75 -8.31
C ALA A 10 -5.02 10.29 -8.93
N GLY A 11 -5.14 11.33 -9.76
CA GLY A 11 -3.99 11.83 -10.51
C GLY A 11 -3.50 10.86 -11.59
N PRO A 12 -2.30 11.10 -12.15
CA PRO A 12 -1.72 10.23 -13.16
C PRO A 12 -1.27 8.91 -12.55
N LEU A 13 -1.12 7.87 -13.39
CA LEU A 13 -0.58 6.58 -12.97
C LEU A 13 0.79 6.75 -12.30
N ARG A 14 0.98 6.08 -11.17
CA ARG A 14 2.21 6.08 -10.39
C ARG A 14 3.34 5.32 -11.08
N GLN A 15 4.57 5.49 -10.58
CA GLN A 15 5.72 4.73 -11.04
C GLN A 15 5.63 3.29 -10.52
N VAL A 16 5.17 2.38 -11.37
CA VAL A 16 5.02 0.96 -11.09
C VAL A 16 5.72 0.17 -12.18
N SER A 17 6.47 -0.84 -11.79
CA SER A 17 7.03 -1.85 -12.68
C SER A 17 6.65 -3.25 -12.21
N GLN A 18 6.80 -4.23 -13.09
CA GLN A 18 6.53 -5.64 -12.78
C GLN A 18 7.68 -6.53 -13.25
N GLU A 19 7.88 -7.61 -12.52
CA GLU A 19 8.83 -8.67 -12.85
C GLU A 19 8.17 -10.03 -12.59
N GLN A 20 8.27 -10.95 -13.55
CA GLN A 20 7.84 -12.32 -13.37
C GLN A 20 8.97 -13.15 -12.78
N THR A 21 8.67 -13.92 -11.74
CA THR A 21 9.59 -14.83 -11.08
C THR A 21 9.03 -16.24 -11.03
N GLU A 22 9.83 -17.22 -10.59
CA GLU A 22 9.35 -18.60 -10.40
C GLU A 22 8.23 -18.70 -9.35
N ALA A 23 8.21 -17.78 -8.38
CA ALA A 23 7.23 -17.76 -7.28
C ALA A 23 5.97 -16.91 -7.58
N GLY A 24 5.88 -16.29 -8.76
CA GLY A 24 4.78 -15.40 -9.13
C GLY A 24 5.29 -14.09 -9.72
N TRP A 25 4.64 -12.97 -9.35
CA TRP A 25 4.97 -11.64 -9.83
C TRP A 25 5.46 -10.74 -8.69
N ILE A 26 6.37 -9.84 -9.00
CA ILE A 26 6.74 -8.74 -8.11
C ILE A 26 6.29 -7.44 -8.75
N LEU A 27 5.41 -6.70 -8.06
CA LEU A 27 5.14 -5.31 -8.39
C LEU A 27 6.05 -4.41 -7.55
N THR A 28 6.70 -3.46 -8.22
CA THR A 28 7.54 -2.46 -7.56
C THR A 28 6.91 -1.08 -7.72
N PHE A 29 6.56 -0.48 -6.58
CA PHE A 29 6.06 0.90 -6.49
C PHE A 29 7.19 1.78 -5.98
N THR A 30 7.40 2.92 -6.63
CA THR A 30 8.36 3.93 -6.18
C THR A 30 7.66 5.26 -5.98
N GLU A 31 7.71 5.77 -4.75
CA GLU A 31 7.07 7.01 -4.35
C GLU A 31 8.07 7.96 -3.69
N VAL A 32 7.82 9.25 -3.81
CA VAL A 32 8.65 10.29 -3.19
C VAL A 32 7.76 11.19 -2.35
N PHE A 33 8.11 11.30 -1.07
CA PHE A 33 7.43 12.15 -0.10
C PHE A 33 8.35 13.28 0.36
N THR A 34 7.78 14.46 0.62
CA THR A 34 8.51 15.61 1.20
C THR A 34 8.70 15.48 2.72
N HIS A 35 8.37 14.32 3.29
CA HIS A 35 8.43 14.02 4.73
C HIS A 35 9.68 13.20 5.06
N SER A 36 10.14 13.29 6.29
CA SER A 36 11.31 12.54 6.77
C SER A 36 11.07 11.03 6.82
N CYS A 37 12.15 10.24 6.74
CA CYS A 37 12.05 8.79 6.90
C CYS A 37 11.35 8.37 8.21
N PRO A 38 11.59 8.97 9.38
CA PRO A 38 10.85 8.63 10.59
C PRO A 38 9.33 8.89 10.50
N GLN A 39 8.90 9.95 9.79
CA GLN A 39 7.47 10.23 9.60
C GLN A 39 6.82 9.18 8.68
N VAL A 40 7.47 8.86 7.56
CA VAL A 40 6.98 7.81 6.65
C VAL A 40 7.02 6.45 7.34
N TRP A 41 8.05 6.15 8.12
CA TRP A 41 8.16 4.93 8.91
C TRP A 41 7.00 4.76 9.89
N ALA A 42 6.64 5.81 10.62
CA ALA A 42 5.50 5.78 11.53
C ALA A 42 4.21 5.40 10.79
N ALA A 43 3.98 5.98 9.61
CA ALA A 43 2.83 5.68 8.77
C ALA A 43 2.79 4.22 8.27
N LEU A 44 3.95 3.54 8.17
CA LEU A 44 4.06 2.15 7.74
C LEU A 44 3.97 1.13 8.89
N THR A 45 4.16 1.55 10.13
CA THR A 45 4.33 0.61 11.25
C THR A 45 3.32 0.77 12.37
N ARG A 46 2.80 1.97 12.60
CA ARG A 46 1.88 2.22 13.71
C ARG A 46 0.45 1.88 13.35
N ILE A 47 -0.26 1.19 14.24
CA ILE A 47 -1.67 0.81 14.05
C ILE A 47 -2.55 2.03 13.75
N ASP A 48 -2.40 3.09 14.54
CA ASP A 48 -3.20 4.31 14.41
C ASP A 48 -3.00 5.01 13.07
N GLU A 49 -1.77 5.02 12.56
CA GLU A 49 -1.44 5.57 11.25
C GLU A 49 -1.94 4.66 10.10
N LEU A 50 -1.68 3.34 10.19
CA LEU A 50 -2.12 2.37 9.19
C LEU A 50 -3.64 2.34 9.03
N ALA A 51 -4.38 2.50 10.10
CA ALA A 51 -5.85 2.58 10.06
C ALA A 51 -6.39 3.74 9.21
N GLU A 52 -5.59 4.78 8.99
CA GLU A 52 -6.00 5.98 8.24
C GLU A 52 -5.79 5.86 6.73
N TRP A 53 -4.97 4.91 6.25
CA TRP A 53 -4.65 4.85 4.83
C TRP A 53 -4.51 3.45 4.24
N ALA A 54 -4.03 2.47 5.02
CA ALA A 54 -3.68 1.15 4.50
C ALA A 54 -4.94 0.31 4.22
N PRO A 55 -4.83 -0.71 3.33
CA PRO A 55 -5.94 -1.62 3.07
C PRO A 55 -6.22 -2.56 4.24
N TYR A 56 -5.38 -2.58 5.26
CA TYR A 56 -5.46 -3.44 6.44
C TYR A 56 -5.15 -2.67 7.73
N VAL A 57 -5.60 -3.23 8.84
CA VAL A 57 -5.22 -2.82 10.20
C VAL A 57 -4.58 -4.02 10.89
N PRO A 58 -3.32 -3.91 11.37
CA PRO A 58 -2.69 -4.99 12.12
C PRO A 58 -3.22 -5.06 13.56
N ASP A 59 -3.02 -6.20 14.22
CA ASP A 59 -3.37 -6.40 15.64
C ASP A 59 -2.33 -5.83 16.61
N ARG A 60 -1.17 -5.38 16.08
CA ARG A 60 -0.11 -4.68 16.81
C ARG A 60 0.66 -3.76 15.89
N ASP A 61 1.50 -2.89 16.43
CA ASP A 61 2.47 -2.13 15.62
C ASP A 61 3.43 -3.11 14.91
N LEU A 62 3.81 -2.76 13.66
CA LEU A 62 4.70 -3.59 12.83
C LEU A 62 6.18 -3.21 13.01
N ASP A 63 6.56 -2.71 14.17
CA ASP A 63 7.88 -2.16 14.50
C ASP A 63 8.89 -3.19 15.03
N SER A 64 8.48 -4.44 15.16
CA SER A 64 9.33 -5.53 15.66
C SER A 64 8.99 -6.86 14.97
N PRO A 65 9.97 -7.77 14.77
CA PRO A 65 9.73 -9.09 14.21
C PRO A 65 8.78 -9.93 15.07
N GLY A 66 8.07 -10.85 14.44
CA GLY A 66 7.20 -11.82 15.08
C GLY A 66 5.78 -11.85 14.53
N PRO A 67 4.91 -12.71 15.11
CA PRO A 67 3.55 -12.89 14.63
C PRO A 67 2.75 -11.59 14.68
N ALA A 68 1.95 -11.37 13.65
CA ALA A 68 0.96 -10.32 13.56
C ALA A 68 -0.20 -10.81 12.68
N GLN A 69 -1.38 -10.26 12.90
CA GLN A 69 -2.55 -10.51 12.07
C GLN A 69 -3.00 -9.21 11.41
N LEU A 70 -3.40 -9.29 10.17
CA LEU A 70 -3.94 -8.17 9.39
C LEU A 70 -5.43 -8.38 9.18
N ILE A 71 -6.23 -7.37 9.48
CA ILE A 71 -7.67 -7.37 9.20
C ILE A 71 -7.90 -6.37 8.08
N MET A 72 -8.49 -6.82 6.98
CA MET A 72 -8.77 -5.94 5.85
C MET A 72 -9.79 -4.89 6.23
N ASN A 73 -9.49 -3.63 5.92
CA ASN A 73 -10.43 -2.53 6.07
C ASN A 73 -11.66 -2.77 5.18
N GLY A 74 -12.86 -2.57 5.74
CA GLY A 74 -14.11 -2.77 5.03
C GLY A 74 -14.57 -4.23 4.92
N ASP A 75 -13.82 -5.18 5.47
CA ASP A 75 -14.28 -6.57 5.57
C ASP A 75 -15.27 -6.71 6.74
N PRO A 76 -16.57 -6.99 6.45
CA PRO A 76 -17.59 -7.14 7.49
C PRO A 76 -17.34 -8.35 8.38
N ASP A 77 -16.72 -9.41 7.85
CA ASP A 77 -16.43 -10.65 8.56
C ASP A 77 -15.17 -10.54 9.43
N ARG A 78 -14.39 -9.46 9.24
CA ARG A 78 -13.13 -9.21 9.96
C ARG A 78 -12.16 -10.40 9.87
N THR A 79 -12.08 -11.01 8.71
CA THR A 79 -11.15 -12.12 8.43
C THR A 79 -9.72 -11.69 8.73
N ALA A 80 -9.03 -12.47 9.54
CA ALA A 80 -7.63 -12.23 9.85
C ALA A 80 -6.73 -12.96 8.86
N TYR A 81 -5.76 -12.22 8.32
CA TYR A 81 -4.72 -12.73 7.43
C TYR A 81 -3.37 -12.73 8.12
N ASP A 82 -2.48 -13.64 7.70
CA ASP A 82 -1.11 -13.66 8.20
C ASP A 82 -0.39 -12.36 7.85
N GLY A 83 0.10 -11.69 8.88
CA GLY A 83 0.84 -10.44 8.79
C GLY A 83 2.22 -10.53 9.45
N GLU A 84 2.74 -11.75 9.66
CA GLU A 84 4.01 -11.97 10.35
C GLU A 84 5.10 -11.01 9.87
N VAL A 85 5.68 -10.29 10.82
CA VAL A 85 6.80 -9.37 10.56
C VAL A 85 8.09 -10.17 10.55
N LEU A 86 8.76 -10.18 9.40
CA LEU A 86 9.96 -10.98 9.14
C LEU A 86 11.24 -10.19 9.40
N THR A 87 11.25 -8.91 9.02
CA THR A 87 12.44 -8.05 9.14
C THR A 87 12.04 -6.63 9.50
N VAL A 88 12.72 -6.07 10.48
CA VAL A 88 12.63 -4.66 10.85
C VAL A 88 14.01 -4.07 10.98
N GLU A 89 14.31 -3.05 10.19
CA GLU A 89 15.51 -2.21 10.31
C GLU A 89 15.04 -0.74 10.33
N GLN A 90 14.66 -0.26 11.49
CA GLN A 90 14.08 1.09 11.65
C GLN A 90 15.13 2.17 11.34
N PRO A 91 14.77 3.22 10.57
CA PRO A 91 13.51 3.46 9.87
C PRO A 91 13.58 3.08 8.36
N TRP A 92 14.36 2.07 7.99
CA TRP A 92 14.76 1.80 6.60
C TRP A 92 14.05 0.64 5.93
N ARG A 93 13.78 -0.46 6.67
CA ARG A 93 13.21 -1.69 6.10
C ARG A 93 12.16 -2.32 7.00
N LEU A 94 11.04 -2.66 6.38
CA LEU A 94 9.99 -3.47 6.96
C LEU A 94 9.59 -4.55 5.95
N HIS A 95 9.74 -5.82 6.33
CA HIS A 95 9.24 -6.94 5.54
C HIS A 95 8.22 -7.70 6.37
N HIS A 96 7.01 -7.89 5.82
CA HIS A 96 5.97 -8.65 6.50
C HIS A 96 5.07 -9.38 5.49
N ARG A 97 4.37 -10.38 5.96
CA ARG A 97 3.39 -11.11 5.18
C ARG A 97 2.13 -10.27 4.96
N PHE A 98 1.46 -10.56 3.87
CA PHE A 98 0.14 -10.06 3.53
C PHE A 98 -0.69 -11.24 3.02
N GLY A 99 -1.16 -12.08 3.95
CA GLY A 99 -1.67 -13.40 3.63
C GLY A 99 -0.59 -14.27 2.99
N ASP A 100 -0.84 -14.78 1.78
CA ASP A 100 0.12 -15.57 1.01
C ASP A 100 1.20 -14.72 0.31
N ASP A 101 0.97 -13.42 0.23
CA ASP A 101 1.89 -12.47 -0.40
C ASP A 101 2.93 -11.92 0.59
N LEU A 102 3.92 -11.20 0.07
CA LEU A 102 4.97 -10.57 0.85
C LEU A 102 5.10 -9.10 0.47
N LEU A 103 5.07 -8.23 1.48
CA LEU A 103 5.33 -6.81 1.34
C LEU A 103 6.72 -6.48 1.88
N ARG A 104 7.55 -5.84 1.06
CA ARG A 104 8.87 -5.34 1.42
C ARG A 104 8.91 -3.84 1.19
N TRP A 105 8.91 -3.10 2.27
CA TRP A 105 9.00 -1.65 2.30
C TRP A 105 10.44 -1.24 2.54
N THR A 106 10.98 -0.37 1.71
CA THR A 106 12.33 0.19 1.87
C THR A 106 12.27 1.70 1.72
N LEU A 107 12.85 2.40 2.69
CA LEU A 107 12.93 3.86 2.71
C LEU A 107 14.37 4.29 2.44
N PHE A 108 14.50 5.34 1.64
CA PHE A 108 15.77 5.98 1.33
C PHE A 108 15.65 7.46 1.63
N GLU A 109 16.57 7.97 2.44
CA GLU A 109 16.69 9.40 2.64
C GLU A 109 17.18 10.07 1.33
N GLN A 110 16.55 11.16 0.97
CA GLN A 110 16.98 11.97 -0.17
C GLN A 110 16.77 13.44 0.11
N ALA A 111 17.40 14.31 -0.71
CA ALA A 111 17.25 15.76 -0.57
C ALA A 111 15.76 16.15 -0.63
N GLY A 112 15.26 16.74 0.47
CA GLY A 112 13.88 17.21 0.59
C GLY A 112 12.85 16.15 1.00
N GLY A 113 13.26 14.94 1.44
CA GLY A 113 12.31 13.98 1.96
C GLY A 113 12.74 12.52 1.88
N THR A 114 11.80 11.65 1.54
CA THR A 114 11.96 10.20 1.54
C THR A 114 11.51 9.59 0.21
N ARG A 115 12.33 8.71 -0.33
CA ARG A 115 11.92 7.80 -1.39
C ARG A 115 11.51 6.47 -0.77
N LEU A 116 10.27 6.06 -1.01
CA LEU A 116 9.71 4.79 -0.60
C LEU A 116 9.68 3.84 -1.78
N VAL A 117 10.13 2.61 -1.57
CA VAL A 117 9.99 1.51 -2.53
C VAL A 117 9.24 0.37 -1.87
N LEU A 118 8.12 -0.03 -2.46
CA LEU A 118 7.38 -1.22 -2.10
C LEU A 118 7.60 -2.30 -3.16
N HIS A 119 8.09 -3.46 -2.73
CA HIS A 119 8.01 -4.68 -3.52
C HIS A 119 6.89 -5.56 -2.97
N HIS A 120 5.84 -5.74 -3.75
CA HIS A 120 4.74 -6.66 -3.44
C HIS A 120 4.92 -7.93 -4.27
N THR A 121 5.27 -9.03 -3.61
CA THR A 121 5.32 -10.35 -4.25
C THR A 121 3.92 -10.93 -4.27
N ILE A 122 3.37 -11.16 -5.46
CA ILE A 122 2.00 -11.61 -5.69
C ILE A 122 2.03 -13.06 -6.18
N THR A 123 1.38 -13.95 -5.45
CA THR A 123 1.27 -15.36 -5.80
C THR A 123 0.27 -15.59 -6.93
N ASP A 124 -0.86 -14.90 -6.91
CA ASP A 124 -1.85 -14.92 -8.00
C ASP A 124 -1.61 -13.77 -8.97
N GLY A 125 -0.90 -14.05 -10.06
CA GLY A 125 -0.52 -13.04 -11.05
C GLY A 125 -1.69 -12.36 -11.77
N ASP A 126 -2.88 -12.95 -11.79
CA ASP A 126 -4.08 -12.36 -12.41
C ASP A 126 -4.59 -11.16 -11.59
N MET A 127 -4.25 -11.12 -10.30
CA MET A 127 -4.61 -10.02 -9.40
C MET A 127 -3.72 -8.76 -9.55
N ARG A 128 -2.59 -8.84 -10.26
CA ARG A 128 -1.55 -7.79 -10.23
C ARG A 128 -2.04 -6.38 -10.63
N PHE A 129 -2.96 -6.27 -11.58
CA PHE A 129 -3.47 -4.97 -12.00
C PHE A 129 -4.48 -4.40 -11.00
N MET A 130 -5.25 -5.25 -10.34
CA MET A 130 -6.12 -4.87 -9.22
C MET A 130 -5.29 -4.41 -8.02
N VAL A 131 -4.21 -5.12 -7.74
CA VAL A 131 -3.25 -4.75 -6.67
C VAL A 131 -2.59 -3.41 -6.98
N ALA A 132 -2.17 -3.18 -8.24
CA ALA A 132 -1.60 -1.90 -8.65
C ALA A 132 -2.59 -0.74 -8.45
N ALA A 133 -3.84 -0.91 -8.86
CA ALA A 133 -4.90 0.09 -8.65
C ALA A 133 -5.20 0.34 -7.18
N GLY A 134 -5.26 -0.72 -6.38
CA GLY A 134 -5.49 -0.63 -4.94
C GLY A 134 -4.38 0.15 -4.22
N TRP A 135 -3.12 -0.19 -4.46
CA TRP A 135 -1.99 0.56 -3.89
C TRP A 135 -1.93 2.01 -4.37
N HIS A 136 -2.29 2.28 -5.64
CA HIS A 136 -2.38 3.66 -6.12
C HIS A 136 -3.31 4.50 -5.25
N ILE A 137 -4.51 4.00 -4.99
CA ILE A 137 -5.50 4.69 -4.13
C ILE A 137 -4.94 4.84 -2.71
N CYS A 138 -4.38 3.77 -2.14
CA CYS A 138 -3.79 3.80 -0.79
C CYS A 138 -2.67 4.85 -0.67
N VAL A 139 -1.81 4.96 -1.68
CA VAL A 139 -0.72 5.96 -1.68
C VAL A 139 -1.25 7.38 -1.72
N VAL A 140 -2.29 7.67 -2.51
CA VAL A 140 -2.94 8.99 -2.50
C VAL A 140 -3.51 9.32 -1.12
N VAL A 141 -4.11 8.33 -0.45
CA VAL A 141 -4.63 8.51 0.92
C VAL A 141 -3.49 8.70 1.91
N LEU A 142 -2.37 7.97 1.76
CA LEU A 142 -1.16 8.16 2.56
C LEU A 142 -0.57 9.58 2.40
N GLU A 143 -0.53 10.11 1.19
CA GLU A 143 -0.11 11.51 0.95
C GLU A 143 -0.98 12.50 1.74
N ARG A 144 -2.29 12.26 1.80
CA ARG A 144 -3.22 13.09 2.58
C ARG A 144 -2.95 12.99 4.08
N LEU A 145 -2.69 11.78 4.59
CA LEU A 145 -2.33 11.57 5.98
C LEU A 145 -1.03 12.32 6.33
N LEU A 146 0.04 12.13 5.55
CA LEU A 146 1.32 12.79 5.76
C LEU A 146 1.22 14.32 5.70
N ALA A 147 0.33 14.85 4.85
CA ALA A 147 0.05 16.28 4.76
C ALA A 147 -0.79 16.83 5.94
N GLY A 148 -1.14 15.99 6.93
CA GLY A 148 -1.96 16.40 8.07
C GLY A 148 -3.44 16.62 7.76
N ALA A 149 -3.92 16.05 6.64
CA ALA A 149 -5.31 16.15 6.19
C ALA A 149 -5.89 14.76 5.87
N PRO A 150 -5.92 13.84 6.85
CA PRO A 150 -6.39 12.46 6.63
C PRO A 150 -7.84 12.44 6.16
N ILE A 151 -8.14 11.49 5.27
CA ILE A 151 -9.49 11.29 4.72
C ILE A 151 -10.04 9.91 5.04
N GLY A 152 -9.26 9.08 5.74
CA GLY A 152 -9.55 7.68 6.03
C GLY A 152 -9.39 6.77 4.80
N PRO A 153 -9.26 5.47 5.00
CA PRO A 153 -8.99 4.51 3.94
C PRO A 153 -10.11 4.47 2.89
N ILE A 154 -9.74 4.20 1.65
CA ILE A 154 -10.65 3.98 0.52
C ILE A 154 -10.37 2.58 0.01
N VAL A 155 -11.24 1.63 0.31
CA VAL A 155 -11.02 0.20 0.08
C VAL A 155 -12.33 -0.50 -0.31
N GLY A 156 -12.21 -1.73 -0.83
CA GLY A 156 -13.36 -2.54 -1.21
C GLY A 156 -14.25 -1.83 -2.25
N ASP A 157 -15.55 -1.95 -2.07
CA ASP A 157 -16.54 -1.37 -2.99
C ASP A 157 -16.48 0.16 -3.06
N ASP A 158 -16.03 0.82 -1.99
CA ASP A 158 -15.85 2.27 -1.99
C ASP A 158 -14.83 2.72 -3.04
N ALA A 159 -13.80 1.93 -3.30
CA ALA A 159 -12.77 2.25 -4.29
C ALA A 159 -13.33 2.43 -5.71
N LEU A 160 -14.43 1.76 -6.04
CA LEU A 160 -15.10 1.89 -7.34
C LEU A 160 -15.56 3.33 -7.61
N ALA A 161 -16.03 4.03 -6.57
CA ALA A 161 -16.44 5.43 -6.66
C ALA A 161 -15.27 6.41 -6.87
N TYR A 162 -14.03 5.95 -6.68
CA TYR A 162 -12.82 6.77 -6.77
C TYR A 162 -11.91 6.42 -7.95
N GLY A 163 -12.46 5.77 -8.99
CA GLY A 163 -11.75 5.50 -10.24
C GLY A 163 -10.93 4.22 -10.27
N PHE A 164 -11.23 3.26 -9.39
CA PHE A 164 -10.50 1.99 -9.32
C PHE A 164 -10.41 1.26 -10.67
N GLU A 165 -11.54 1.15 -11.42
CA GLU A 165 -11.56 0.45 -12.71
C GLU A 165 -10.72 1.15 -13.79
N ASP A 166 -10.73 2.48 -13.82
CA ASP A 166 -9.90 3.25 -14.74
C ASP A 166 -8.40 3.07 -14.43
N LEU A 167 -8.05 3.07 -13.14
CA LEU A 167 -6.69 2.79 -12.68
C LEU A 167 -6.26 1.37 -13.04
N ARG A 168 -7.10 0.36 -12.78
CA ARG A 168 -6.83 -1.03 -13.12
C ARG A 168 -6.55 -1.19 -14.62
N SER A 169 -7.43 -0.64 -15.45
CA SER A 169 -7.28 -0.68 -16.91
C SER A 169 -6.03 0.07 -17.38
N GLY A 170 -5.71 1.20 -16.75
CA GLY A 170 -4.53 1.99 -17.05
C GLY A 170 -3.23 1.25 -16.72
N TYR A 171 -3.16 0.57 -15.58
CA TYR A 171 -2.01 -0.26 -15.22
C TYR A 171 -1.90 -1.51 -16.09
N GLU A 172 -3.02 -2.16 -16.43
CA GLU A 172 -3.04 -3.27 -17.36
C GLU A 172 -2.40 -2.88 -18.70
N ALA A 173 -2.85 -1.79 -19.30
CA ALA A 173 -2.29 -1.28 -20.56
C ALA A 173 -0.78 -0.97 -20.43
N ARG A 174 -0.40 -0.18 -19.41
CA ARG A 174 1.00 0.25 -19.23
C ARG A 174 1.96 -0.92 -18.98
N LEU A 175 1.58 -1.86 -18.11
CA LEU A 175 2.45 -2.96 -17.70
C LEU A 175 2.50 -4.07 -18.74
N THR A 176 1.50 -4.19 -19.60
CA THR A 176 1.48 -5.16 -20.71
C THR A 176 2.23 -4.64 -21.92
N ASP A 177 2.08 -3.36 -22.27
CA ASP A 177 2.73 -2.76 -23.45
C ASP A 177 4.23 -2.51 -23.25
N GLY A 178 4.71 -2.56 -22.02
CA GLY A 178 6.13 -2.37 -21.66
C GLY A 178 7.00 -3.64 -21.68
N GLN A 179 6.49 -4.76 -22.22
CA GLN A 179 7.23 -6.02 -22.36
C GLN A 179 7.89 -6.15 -23.72
#